data_26103cfb2b9fb2cc79c3b93349b35951
#
_entry.id   26103cfb2b9fb2cc79c3b93349b35951
#
_cell.length_a   1.000
_cell.length_b   1.000
_cell.length_c   1.000
_cell.angle_alpha   90.00
_cell.angle_beta   90.00
_cell.angle_gamma   90.00
#
_symmetry.space_group_name_H-M   'P 1'
#
loop_
_entity.id
_entity.type
_entity.pdbx_description
1 polymer ?
#
loop_
_entity_poly.entity_id
_entity_poly.type
_entity_poly.pdbx_seq_one_letter_code
_entity_poly.pdbx_strand_id
1 'polypeptide(L)'
;SEGVGSGAFEWIAVSATHNRSVERTATIYLESGGRQYPITVTQADGAVVYGAPYVEGNLIEQEPSKSRLCFTYANAYGDETIDVSCTLSGDSQGLSVAGASVSLVNGGATVALDIAGTPTVPGYAAFAVSVDGVQIGTARAKVYAMSEMPIEGLPVTWEFCPVKGSTE
;
A
#
# COMPACT_ATOMS: atom_id res chain seq x y z
N SER A 1 -32.32 19.59 1.35
CA SER A 1 -32.81 20.63 2.26
C SER A 1 -33.29 21.81 1.45
N GLU A 2 -34.49 22.25 1.73
CA GLU A 2 -35.05 23.47 1.13
C GLU A 2 -34.68 24.65 2.04
N GLY A 3 -34.09 25.71 1.48
CA GLY A 3 -33.81 26.97 2.12
C GLY A 3 -34.53 28.10 1.39
N VAL A 4 -35.16 29.02 2.11
CA VAL A 4 -35.82 30.19 1.53
C VAL A 4 -35.05 31.42 1.96
N GLY A 5 -34.50 32.14 0.98
CA GLY A 5 -33.78 33.39 1.20
C GLY A 5 -34.61 34.60 0.76
N SER A 6 -34.49 35.74 1.49
CA SER A 6 -35.26 36.95 1.20
C SER A 6 -34.42 38.21 1.03
N GLY A 7 -33.15 38.10 0.67
CA GLY A 7 -32.26 39.24 0.63
C GLY A 7 -31.20 39.25 -0.44
N ALA A 8 -30.41 40.28 -0.49
CA ALA A 8 -29.48 40.55 -1.57
C ALA A 8 -28.22 39.62 -1.58
N PHE A 9 -27.92 38.89 -0.51
CA PHE A 9 -26.81 37.94 -0.45
C PHE A 9 -27.00 36.94 0.68
N GLU A 10 -27.34 35.69 0.33
CA GLU A 10 -27.39 34.60 1.29
C GLU A 10 -26.49 33.45 0.86
N TRP A 11 -25.84 32.83 1.83
CA TRP A 11 -25.01 31.65 1.60
C TRP A 11 -25.88 30.41 1.62
N ILE A 12 -25.72 29.58 0.58
CA ILE A 12 -26.29 28.24 0.57
C ILE A 12 -25.16 27.27 0.92
N ALA A 13 -25.23 26.66 2.09
CA ALA A 13 -24.30 25.62 2.47
C ALA A 13 -24.72 24.29 1.84
N VAL A 14 -23.86 23.71 1.04
CA VAL A 14 -24.02 22.38 0.49
C VAL A 14 -23.08 21.44 1.22
N SER A 15 -23.61 20.42 1.89
CA SER A 15 -22.83 19.35 2.50
C SER A 15 -23.10 18.04 1.79
N ALA A 16 -22.06 17.24 1.61
CA ALA A 16 -22.15 15.89 1.05
C ALA A 16 -21.35 14.92 1.92
N THR A 17 -21.81 13.69 2.00
CA THR A 17 -21.00 12.60 2.56
C THR A 17 -19.82 12.30 1.65
N HIS A 18 -18.76 11.74 2.21
CA HIS A 18 -17.58 11.34 1.42
C HIS A 18 -17.97 10.46 0.24
N ASN A 19 -17.33 10.71 -0.90
CA ASN A 19 -17.45 9.84 -2.04
C ASN A 19 -16.35 8.77 -1.95
N ARG A 20 -16.73 7.54 -1.69
CA ARG A 20 -15.82 6.37 -1.60
C ARG A 20 -15.79 5.55 -2.89
N SER A 21 -16.24 6.12 -3.98
CA SER A 21 -16.38 5.47 -5.27
C SER A 21 -16.06 6.45 -6.40
N VAL A 22 -16.48 6.12 -7.60
CA VAL A 22 -16.30 6.97 -8.78
C VAL A 22 -16.92 8.36 -8.62
N GLU A 23 -16.48 9.32 -9.44
CA GLU A 23 -17.05 10.65 -9.52
C GLU A 23 -18.57 10.60 -9.61
N ARG A 24 -19.24 11.44 -8.84
CA ARG A 24 -20.69 11.59 -8.87
C ARG A 24 -21.11 13.04 -9.01
N THR A 25 -22.20 13.27 -9.73
CA THR A 25 -22.73 14.58 -10.01
C THR A 25 -24.18 14.67 -9.53
N ALA A 26 -24.53 15.79 -8.95
CA ALA A 26 -25.93 16.14 -8.58
C ALA A 26 -26.27 17.52 -9.10
N THR A 27 -27.54 17.74 -9.41
CA THR A 27 -28.07 19.08 -9.77
C THR A 27 -28.92 19.60 -8.65
N ILE A 28 -28.59 20.80 -8.18
CA ILE A 28 -29.38 21.58 -7.23
C ILE A 28 -30.13 22.65 -8.02
N TYR A 29 -31.43 22.81 -7.77
CA TYR A 29 -32.23 23.83 -8.40
C TYR A 29 -32.47 24.98 -7.40
N LEU A 30 -32.04 26.19 -7.78
CA LEU A 30 -32.45 27.40 -7.09
C LEU A 30 -33.72 27.91 -7.77
N GLU A 31 -34.74 28.22 -6.98
CA GLU A 31 -35.98 28.77 -7.48
C GLU A 31 -36.11 30.24 -7.05
N SER A 32 -36.34 31.13 -8.00
CA SER A 32 -36.58 32.53 -7.76
C SER A 32 -37.53 33.12 -8.81
N GLY A 33 -38.58 33.78 -8.36
CA GLY A 33 -39.56 34.41 -9.25
C GLY A 33 -40.26 33.41 -10.18
N GLY A 34 -40.48 32.18 -9.77
CA GLY A 34 -41.07 31.11 -10.58
C GLY A 34 -40.12 30.55 -11.63
N ARG A 35 -38.83 30.84 -11.59
CA ARG A 35 -37.79 30.29 -12.47
C ARG A 35 -36.85 29.40 -11.68
N GLN A 36 -36.42 28.30 -12.30
CA GLN A 36 -35.44 27.37 -11.75
C GLN A 36 -34.08 27.63 -12.39
N TYR A 37 -33.05 27.69 -11.57
CA TYR A 37 -31.66 27.87 -11.96
C TYR A 37 -30.87 26.61 -11.54
N PRO A 38 -30.47 25.75 -12.47
CA PRO A 38 -29.71 24.55 -12.14
C PRO A 38 -28.27 24.90 -11.77
N ILE A 39 -27.79 24.31 -10.68
CA ILE A 39 -26.37 24.34 -10.28
C ILE A 39 -25.89 22.90 -10.24
N THR A 40 -24.89 22.58 -11.04
CA THR A 40 -24.23 21.27 -11.04
C THR A 40 -23.17 21.25 -9.94
N VAL A 41 -23.26 20.25 -9.06
CA VAL A 41 -22.25 19.96 -8.05
C VAL A 41 -21.61 18.63 -8.39
N THR A 42 -20.30 18.62 -8.60
CA THR A 42 -19.54 17.41 -8.85
C THR A 42 -18.70 17.09 -7.64
N GLN A 43 -18.76 15.84 -7.19
CA GLN A 43 -17.89 15.30 -6.16
C GLN A 43 -16.95 14.29 -6.81
N ALA A 44 -15.64 14.60 -6.78
CA ALA A 44 -14.61 13.76 -7.37
C ALA A 44 -14.58 12.35 -6.78
N ASP A 45 -13.94 11.43 -7.49
CA ASP A 45 -13.59 10.10 -7.00
C ASP A 45 -12.75 10.24 -5.72
N GLY A 46 -13.14 9.52 -4.68
CA GLY A 46 -12.48 9.48 -3.39
C GLY A 46 -12.14 8.07 -2.94
N ALA A 47 -12.06 7.11 -3.89
CA ALA A 47 -11.64 5.75 -3.58
C ALA A 47 -10.22 5.73 -3.01
N VAL A 48 -9.98 4.81 -2.08
CA VAL A 48 -8.63 4.55 -1.56
C VAL A 48 -7.76 4.00 -2.69
N VAL A 49 -6.59 4.59 -2.85
CA VAL A 49 -5.60 4.17 -3.85
C VAL A 49 -4.46 3.45 -3.15
N TYR A 50 -4.11 2.28 -3.64
CA TYR A 50 -3.03 1.46 -3.10
C TYR A 50 -1.79 1.54 -3.99
N GLY A 51 -0.62 1.75 -3.37
CA GLY A 51 0.68 1.66 -4.02
C GLY A 51 1.11 0.22 -4.25
N ALA A 52 2.09 0.03 -5.12
CA ALA A 52 2.67 -1.29 -5.37
C ALA A 52 3.30 -1.87 -4.09
N PRO A 53 3.06 -3.15 -3.75
CA PRO A 53 3.70 -3.79 -2.61
C PRO A 53 5.20 -3.99 -2.83
N TYR A 54 5.96 -3.92 -1.74
CA TYR A 54 7.41 -4.15 -1.71
C TYR A 54 7.82 -4.86 -0.42
N VAL A 55 8.99 -5.46 -0.41
CA VAL A 55 9.57 -6.07 0.79
C VAL A 55 10.65 -5.14 1.34
N GLU A 56 10.57 -4.84 2.64
CA GLU A 56 11.57 -4.13 3.40
C GLU A 56 12.41 -5.14 4.20
N GLY A 57 13.74 -5.01 4.11
CA GLY A 57 14.69 -5.93 4.73
C GLY A 57 15.18 -7.04 3.80
N ASN A 58 16.01 -7.91 4.32
CA ASN A 58 16.65 -9.00 3.58
C ASN A 58 16.12 -10.35 4.06
N LEU A 59 15.86 -11.24 3.11
CA LEU A 59 15.55 -12.63 3.38
C LEU A 59 16.83 -13.45 3.18
N ILE A 60 17.24 -14.21 4.20
CA ILE A 60 18.46 -15.00 4.20
C ILE A 60 18.09 -16.45 4.50
N GLU A 61 18.56 -17.35 3.65
CA GLU A 61 18.37 -18.79 3.83
C GLU A 61 18.82 -19.24 5.22
N GLN A 62 18.00 -20.09 5.87
CA GLN A 62 18.23 -20.65 7.21
C GLN A 62 18.25 -19.62 8.36
N GLU A 63 17.96 -18.33 8.12
CA GLU A 63 17.82 -17.33 9.17
C GLU A 63 16.35 -16.94 9.36
N PRO A 64 15.88 -16.74 10.60
CA PRO A 64 14.55 -16.21 10.85
C PRO A 64 14.36 -14.85 10.21
N SER A 65 13.30 -14.69 9.43
CA SER A 65 12.99 -13.43 8.77
C SER A 65 12.72 -12.31 9.79
N LYS A 66 13.28 -11.12 9.50
CA LYS A 66 12.97 -9.84 10.16
C LYS A 66 12.41 -8.84 9.15
N SER A 67 12.10 -9.31 7.95
CA SER A 67 11.62 -8.50 6.84
C SER A 67 10.13 -8.23 6.96
N ARG A 68 9.67 -7.19 6.27
CA ARG A 68 8.28 -6.78 6.22
C ARG A 68 7.79 -6.68 4.79
N LEU A 69 6.54 -7.04 4.59
CA LEU A 69 5.81 -6.80 3.37
C LEU A 69 5.04 -5.49 3.53
N CYS A 70 5.34 -4.51 2.69
CA CYS A 70 4.83 -3.15 2.81
C CYS A 70 4.08 -2.73 1.55
N PHE A 71 3.09 -1.86 1.72
CA PHE A 71 2.48 -1.07 0.64
C PHE A 71 1.93 0.24 1.22
N THR A 72 1.82 1.25 0.38
CA THR A 72 1.23 2.54 0.76
C THR A 72 -0.23 2.62 0.34
N TYR A 73 -0.98 3.49 1.00
CA TYR A 73 -2.31 3.90 0.55
C TYR A 73 -2.47 5.42 0.64
N ALA A 74 -3.42 5.94 -0.13
CA ALA A 74 -3.80 7.35 -0.13
C ALA A 74 -5.32 7.50 -0.27
N ASN A 75 -5.83 8.70 -0.01
CA ASN A 75 -7.25 9.06 -0.07
C ASN A 75 -8.15 8.32 0.94
N ALA A 76 -7.58 7.77 2.01
CA ALA A 76 -8.36 7.11 3.05
C ALA A 76 -9.03 8.12 3.99
N TYR A 77 -10.15 7.72 4.55
CA TYR A 77 -10.82 8.38 5.66
C TYR A 77 -10.64 7.52 6.91
N GLY A 78 -10.41 8.16 8.07
CA GLY A 78 -9.98 7.48 9.30
C GLY A 78 -11.01 6.54 9.94
N ASP A 79 -12.15 6.29 9.30
CA ASP A 79 -13.19 5.33 9.71
C ASP A 79 -13.24 4.07 8.84
N GLU A 80 -12.28 3.90 7.94
CA GLU A 80 -12.19 2.76 7.03
C GLU A 80 -11.30 1.66 7.62
N THR A 81 -11.71 0.42 7.38
CA THR A 81 -10.93 -0.78 7.71
C THR A 81 -10.84 -1.65 6.46
N ILE A 82 -9.67 -2.20 6.20
CA ILE A 82 -9.39 -3.08 5.07
C ILE A 82 -8.91 -4.44 5.57
N ASP A 83 -9.25 -5.50 4.87
CA ASP A 83 -8.73 -6.84 5.11
C ASP A 83 -7.60 -7.14 4.12
N VAL A 84 -6.39 -7.32 4.65
CA VAL A 84 -5.20 -7.59 3.86
C VAL A 84 -4.87 -9.08 3.93
N SER A 85 -4.63 -9.67 2.77
CA SER A 85 -4.17 -11.05 2.64
C SER A 85 -2.97 -11.15 1.69
N CYS A 86 -2.18 -12.20 1.84
CA CYS A 86 -1.02 -12.44 1.02
C CYS A 86 -0.95 -13.90 0.59
N THR A 87 -0.70 -14.14 -0.70
CA THR A 87 -0.40 -15.47 -1.23
C THR A 87 1.06 -15.51 -1.65
N LEU A 88 1.78 -16.51 -1.14
CA LEU A 88 3.19 -16.71 -1.42
C LEU A 88 3.39 -17.68 -2.57
N SER A 89 4.45 -17.44 -3.37
CA SER A 89 4.86 -18.32 -4.47
C SER A 89 6.36 -18.18 -4.76
N GLY A 90 6.88 -18.94 -5.71
CA GLY A 90 8.31 -18.99 -5.98
C GLY A 90 9.09 -19.64 -4.83
N ASP A 91 10.30 -19.17 -4.57
CA ASP A 91 11.21 -19.72 -3.56
C ASP A 91 10.86 -19.18 -2.15
N SER A 92 9.60 -19.36 -1.75
CA SER A 92 9.03 -18.85 -0.49
C SER A 92 8.89 -19.91 0.61
N GLN A 93 9.49 -21.10 0.42
CA GLN A 93 9.41 -22.20 1.36
C GLN A 93 9.95 -21.80 2.74
N GLY A 94 9.16 -22.08 3.78
CA GLY A 94 9.47 -21.72 5.16
C GLY A 94 9.06 -20.29 5.55
N LEU A 95 8.52 -19.49 4.62
CA LEU A 95 7.99 -18.16 4.88
C LEU A 95 6.47 -18.16 4.98
N SER A 96 5.95 -17.21 5.74
CA SER A 96 4.51 -16.94 5.85
C SER A 96 4.25 -15.46 6.10
N VAL A 97 3.09 -14.98 5.67
CA VAL A 97 2.56 -13.65 6.02
C VAL A 97 1.14 -13.86 6.52
N ALA A 98 0.88 -13.47 7.76
CA ALA A 98 -0.47 -13.52 8.31
C ALA A 98 -1.33 -12.41 7.70
N GLY A 99 -2.57 -12.74 7.34
CA GLY A 99 -3.57 -11.73 7.00
C GLY A 99 -3.89 -10.85 8.21
N ALA A 100 -4.27 -9.60 7.95
CA ALA A 100 -4.60 -8.63 8.98
C ALA A 100 -5.75 -7.72 8.56
N SER A 101 -6.59 -7.36 9.52
CA SER A 101 -7.54 -6.24 9.40
C SER A 101 -6.85 -4.96 9.84
N VAL A 102 -6.78 -3.98 8.96
CA VAL A 102 -6.03 -2.72 9.17
C VAL A 102 -6.98 -1.54 9.14
N SER A 103 -7.02 -0.77 10.23
CA SER A 103 -7.75 0.51 10.26
C SER A 103 -6.91 1.59 9.58
N LEU A 104 -7.48 2.26 8.59
CA LEU A 104 -6.82 3.30 7.84
C LEU A 104 -6.84 4.62 8.61
N VAL A 105 -5.77 5.40 8.50
CA VAL A 105 -5.73 6.78 8.99
C VAL A 105 -6.11 7.75 7.88
N ASN A 106 -6.63 8.91 8.26
CA ASN A 106 -7.04 9.93 7.31
C ASN A 106 -5.86 10.38 6.42
N GLY A 107 -6.08 10.43 5.12
CA GLY A 107 -5.09 10.79 4.11
C GLY A 107 -4.38 9.55 3.56
N GLY A 108 -3.29 9.13 4.16
CA GLY A 108 -2.53 7.98 3.69
C GLY A 108 -1.39 7.60 4.64
N ALA A 109 -0.98 6.35 4.55
CA ALA A 109 0.13 5.81 5.32
C ALA A 109 0.72 4.56 4.63
N THR A 110 1.66 3.92 5.30
CA THR A 110 2.20 2.61 4.91
C THR A 110 1.60 1.52 5.80
N VAL A 111 1.11 0.47 5.18
CA VAL A 111 0.78 -0.79 5.84
C VAL A 111 2.03 -1.67 5.82
N ALA A 112 2.38 -2.27 6.95
CA ALA A 112 3.51 -3.18 7.08
C ALA A 112 3.06 -4.46 7.78
N LEU A 113 3.28 -5.61 7.15
CA LEU A 113 3.01 -6.95 7.67
C LEU A 113 4.33 -7.67 7.87
N ASP A 114 4.49 -8.35 8.98
CA ASP A 114 5.71 -9.14 9.22
C ASP A 114 5.74 -10.37 8.30
N ILE A 115 6.88 -10.59 7.66
CA ILE A 115 7.19 -11.84 6.96
C ILE A 115 7.80 -12.77 8.00
N ALA A 116 7.02 -13.74 8.46
CA ALA A 116 7.44 -14.70 9.47
C ALA A 116 8.06 -15.96 8.86
N GLY A 117 8.81 -16.69 9.69
CA GLY A 117 9.40 -17.98 9.33
C GLY A 117 10.86 -17.87 8.93
N THR A 118 11.39 -18.99 8.44
CA THR A 118 12.79 -19.15 8.05
C THR A 118 12.82 -19.70 6.63
N PRO A 119 13.30 -18.94 5.65
CA PRO A 119 13.36 -19.44 4.27
C PRO A 119 14.35 -20.60 4.16
N THR A 120 13.98 -21.63 3.43
CA THR A 120 14.77 -22.88 3.31
C THR A 120 15.43 -23.05 1.95
N VAL A 121 15.11 -22.18 1.00
CA VAL A 121 15.63 -22.24 -0.38
C VAL A 121 16.01 -20.83 -0.83
N PRO A 122 17.24 -20.64 -1.33
CA PRO A 122 17.64 -19.38 -1.93
C PRO A 122 16.98 -19.17 -3.29
N GLY A 123 16.77 -17.92 -3.71
CA GLY A 123 16.12 -17.60 -4.98
C GLY A 123 15.23 -16.38 -4.91
N TYR A 124 14.05 -16.41 -5.50
CA TYR A 124 13.10 -15.30 -5.49
C TYR A 124 11.74 -15.71 -4.94
N ALA A 125 11.40 -15.20 -3.77
CA ALA A 125 10.07 -15.29 -3.21
C ALA A 125 9.15 -14.20 -3.81
N ALA A 126 7.89 -14.53 -4.05
CA ALA A 126 6.87 -13.62 -4.53
C ALA A 126 5.68 -13.58 -3.57
N PHE A 127 5.19 -12.38 -3.29
CA PHE A 127 4.14 -12.06 -2.32
C PHE A 127 3.02 -11.33 -3.05
N ALA A 128 1.98 -12.04 -3.45
CA ALA A 128 0.79 -11.45 -4.05
C ALA A 128 -0.12 -10.90 -2.97
N VAL A 129 -0.27 -9.57 -2.91
CA VAL A 129 -1.05 -8.86 -1.89
C VAL A 129 -2.43 -8.56 -2.41
N SER A 130 -3.44 -8.88 -1.61
CA SER A 130 -4.84 -8.54 -1.87
C SER A 130 -5.41 -7.73 -0.72
N VAL A 131 -6.22 -6.74 -1.06
CA VAL A 131 -7.01 -5.91 -0.14
C VAL A 131 -8.48 -6.17 -0.45
N ASP A 132 -9.27 -6.52 0.57
CA ASP A 132 -10.69 -6.86 0.44
C ASP A 132 -10.97 -7.88 -0.70
N GLY A 133 -10.05 -8.84 -0.86
CA GLY A 133 -10.12 -9.88 -1.88
C GLY A 133 -9.67 -9.45 -3.28
N VAL A 134 -9.31 -8.18 -3.51
CA VAL A 134 -8.80 -7.67 -4.79
C VAL A 134 -7.27 -7.56 -4.74
N GLN A 135 -6.58 -8.22 -5.67
CA GLN A 135 -5.13 -8.16 -5.75
C GLN A 135 -4.66 -6.75 -6.16
N ILE A 136 -3.84 -6.12 -5.31
CA ILE A 136 -3.26 -4.79 -5.56
C ILE A 136 -1.87 -4.86 -6.21
N GLY A 137 -1.20 -6.01 -6.14
CA GLY A 137 0.10 -6.21 -6.76
C GLY A 137 0.85 -7.42 -6.21
N THR A 138 2.10 -7.58 -6.68
CA THR A 138 3.02 -8.63 -6.23
C THR A 138 4.38 -8.03 -5.94
N ALA A 139 4.84 -8.18 -4.70
CA ALA A 139 6.22 -7.89 -4.31
C ALA A 139 7.10 -9.10 -4.65
N ARG A 140 8.34 -8.85 -5.06
CA ARG A 140 9.37 -9.89 -5.24
C ARG A 140 10.57 -9.54 -4.40
N ALA A 141 11.09 -10.52 -3.68
CA ALA A 141 12.30 -10.36 -2.88
C ALA A 141 13.26 -11.52 -3.14
N LYS A 142 14.56 -11.20 -3.19
CA LYS A 142 15.59 -12.21 -3.24
C LYS A 142 15.75 -12.84 -1.86
N VAL A 143 15.76 -14.17 -1.81
CA VAL A 143 16.24 -14.96 -0.68
C VAL A 143 17.71 -15.25 -0.97
N TYR A 144 18.59 -14.65 -0.19
CA TYR A 144 20.04 -14.82 -0.34
C TYR A 144 20.47 -16.16 0.25
N ALA A 145 21.33 -16.87 -0.46
CA ALA A 145 22.04 -18.00 0.16
C ALA A 145 22.88 -17.49 1.33
N MET A 146 23.09 -18.32 2.35
CA MET A 146 23.90 -17.95 3.52
C MET A 146 25.32 -17.50 3.12
N SER A 147 25.85 -18.02 2.02
CA SER A 147 27.16 -17.64 1.43
C SER A 147 27.14 -16.30 0.67
N GLU A 148 25.96 -15.76 0.36
CA GLU A 148 25.76 -14.52 -0.41
C GLU A 148 25.25 -13.36 0.46
N MET A 149 25.40 -13.46 1.79
CA MET A 149 24.83 -12.48 2.72
C MET A 149 25.26 -11.06 2.35
N PRO A 150 24.31 -10.13 2.08
CA PRO A 150 24.65 -8.74 1.80
C PRO A 150 25.23 -8.11 3.08
N ILE A 151 26.47 -7.65 3.00
CA ILE A 151 27.10 -6.89 4.08
C ILE A 151 26.69 -5.43 3.90
N GLU A 152 25.71 -4.98 4.68
CA GLU A 152 25.28 -3.57 4.66
C GLU A 152 26.45 -2.66 5.09
N GLY A 153 26.77 -1.69 4.23
CA GLY A 153 27.63 -0.56 4.57
C GLY A 153 29.15 -0.76 4.37
N LEU A 154 29.60 -1.88 3.82
CA LEU A 154 30.98 -2.04 3.43
C LEU A 154 31.12 -2.12 1.90
N PRO A 155 31.96 -1.28 1.26
CA PRO A 155 32.34 -1.52 -0.12
C PRO A 155 33.11 -2.84 -0.17
N VAL A 156 32.53 -3.86 -0.80
CA VAL A 156 33.19 -5.15 -0.99
C VAL A 156 34.25 -4.99 -2.07
N THR A 157 35.42 -4.54 -1.69
CA THR A 157 36.62 -4.67 -2.50
C THR A 157 37.27 -6.00 -2.15
N TRP A 158 37.10 -7.00 -3.01
CA TRP A 158 37.87 -8.21 -2.92
C TRP A 158 39.29 -7.92 -3.39
N GLU A 159 40.20 -7.65 -2.45
CA GLU A 159 41.61 -7.73 -2.76
C GLU A 159 42.03 -9.20 -2.75
N PHE A 160 42.31 -9.75 -3.92
CA PHE A 160 43.03 -11.01 -4.03
C PHE A 160 44.43 -10.79 -3.46
N CYS A 161 44.68 -11.25 -2.24
CA CYS A 161 46.03 -11.45 -1.80
C CYS A 161 46.63 -12.64 -2.54
N PRO A 162 47.56 -12.44 -3.49
CA PRO A 162 48.24 -13.58 -4.09
C PRO A 162 49.05 -14.30 -3.01
N VAL A 163 48.73 -15.56 -2.80
CA VAL A 163 49.54 -16.44 -1.95
C VAL A 163 50.94 -16.49 -2.59
N LYS A 164 51.93 -15.91 -1.94
CA LYS A 164 53.31 -16.01 -2.35
C LYS A 164 53.71 -17.47 -2.25
N GLY A 165 53.80 -18.16 -3.41
CA GLY A 165 54.33 -19.47 -3.46
C GLY A 165 55.76 -19.46 -2.93
N SER A 166 56.06 -20.25 -1.91
CA SER A 166 57.39 -20.57 -1.50
C SER A 166 58.06 -21.35 -2.61
N THR A 167 59.07 -20.75 -3.21
CA THR A 167 60.04 -21.47 -4.06
C THR A 167 61.10 -22.04 -3.15
N GLU A 168 61.19 -23.36 -3.06
CA GLU A 168 62.47 -24.04 -2.81
C GLU A 168 63.26 -24.11 -4.07
#